data_2505bc34cc262afe76b81c2c3477ebae
#
_entry.id   2505bc34cc262afe76b81c2c3477ebae
#
_cell.length_a   1.000
_cell.length_b   1.000
_cell.length_c   1.000
_cell.angle_alpha   90.00
_cell.angle_beta   90.00
_cell.angle_gamma   90.00
#
_symmetry.space_group_name_H-M   'P 1'
#
loop_
_entity.id
_entity.type
_entity.pdbx_description
1 polymer ?
#
loop_
_entity_poly.entity_id
_entity_poly.type
_entity_poly.pdbx_seq_one_letter_code
_entity_poly.pdbx_strand_id
1 'polypeptide(L)'
;MPISSQRSTLRLLLVGLLACLLPSLASADDAAKRLRIGITLHPYYSYVANIVGDKAEVVPLIPAGFNPHAYEPRAEDIKRISGLDVIVLNGVGHDDFADRMIAASEKPNVPVIEANENVPLLAATGVAARGAGKVVNPHTFLSISASIAQVNNIARELGKLDPDNARTY
;
A
#
# COMPACT_ATOMS: atom_id res chain seq x y z
N MET A 1 -3.59 38.68 68.54
CA MET A 1 -3.83 38.97 67.07
C MET A 1 -3.29 37.83 66.22
N PRO A 2 -4.12 37.14 65.46
CA PRO A 2 -3.68 35.89 64.73
C PRO A 2 -3.19 36.23 63.33
N ILE A 3 -1.88 36.13 63.11
CA ILE A 3 -1.24 36.28 61.78
C ILE A 3 -0.97 34.89 61.10
N SER A 4 -1.40 33.79 61.71
CA SER A 4 -1.07 32.44 61.22
C SER A 4 -2.02 31.89 60.12
N SER A 5 -3.20 32.47 59.93
CA SER A 5 -4.22 31.95 59.00
C SER A 5 -3.95 32.29 57.53
N GLN A 6 -3.34 33.44 57.23
CA GLN A 6 -3.11 33.85 55.84
C GLN A 6 -1.98 33.10 55.09
N ARG A 7 -1.02 32.53 55.82
CA ARG A 7 0.09 31.80 55.20
C ARG A 7 -0.32 30.40 54.70
N SER A 8 -1.33 29.79 55.33
CA SER A 8 -1.82 28.48 54.95
C SER A 8 -2.68 28.52 53.68
N THR A 9 -3.51 29.53 53.52
CA THR A 9 -4.35 29.73 52.32
C THR A 9 -3.52 30.10 51.08
N LEU A 10 -2.46 30.88 51.25
CA LEU A 10 -1.57 31.25 50.14
C LEU A 10 -0.75 30.04 49.64
N ARG A 11 -0.35 29.11 50.54
CA ARG A 11 0.35 27.88 50.15
C ARG A 11 -0.55 26.89 49.43
N LEU A 12 -1.80 26.76 49.78
CA LEU A 12 -2.79 25.93 49.12
C LEU A 12 -3.11 26.46 47.71
N LEU A 13 -3.18 27.77 47.50
CA LEU A 13 -3.39 28.40 46.20
C LEU A 13 -2.18 28.23 45.28
N LEU A 14 -0.95 28.26 45.80
CA LEU A 14 0.27 28.03 45.00
C LEU A 14 0.41 26.59 44.55
N VAL A 15 0.02 25.61 45.35
CA VAL A 15 0.05 24.19 44.99
C VAL A 15 -1.04 23.85 43.98
N GLY A 16 -2.21 24.47 44.06
CA GLY A 16 -3.29 24.32 43.09
C GLY A 16 -2.94 24.89 41.71
N LEU A 17 -2.21 26.02 41.64
CA LEU A 17 -1.81 26.65 40.40
C LEU A 17 -0.68 25.90 39.67
N LEU A 18 0.19 25.21 40.40
CA LEU A 18 1.28 24.41 39.83
C LEU A 18 0.79 23.10 39.24
N ALA A 19 -0.32 22.54 39.69
CA ALA A 19 -0.93 21.32 39.16
C ALA A 19 -1.59 21.56 37.77
N CYS A 20 -1.97 22.79 37.44
CA CYS A 20 -2.54 23.16 36.11
C CYS A 20 -1.51 23.41 35.01
N LEU A 21 -0.21 23.45 35.38
CA LEU A 21 0.89 23.70 34.42
C LEU A 21 1.62 22.43 34.00
N LEU A 22 1.10 21.24 34.32
CA LEU A 22 1.59 20.03 33.66
C LEU A 22 1.16 20.11 32.20
N PRO A 23 2.10 20.24 31.26
CA PRO A 23 1.74 20.04 29.86
C PRO A 23 1.16 18.62 29.78
N SER A 24 -0.07 18.50 29.33
CA SER A 24 -0.54 17.22 28.80
C SER A 24 0.53 16.82 27.80
N LEU A 25 1.32 15.81 28.15
CA LEU A 25 2.04 15.02 27.17
C LEU A 25 0.92 14.38 26.35
N ALA A 26 0.36 15.16 25.43
CA ALA A 26 -0.32 14.60 24.28
C ALA A 26 0.72 13.66 23.72
N SER A 27 0.53 12.35 23.92
CA SER A 27 1.19 11.35 23.11
C SER A 27 0.93 11.84 21.69
N ALA A 28 1.96 12.38 21.04
CA ALA A 28 1.99 12.37 19.60
C ALA A 28 1.77 10.90 19.28
N ASP A 29 0.54 10.57 18.91
CA ASP A 29 0.21 9.31 18.31
C ASP A 29 1.21 9.24 17.17
N ASP A 30 2.24 8.45 17.34
CA ASP A 30 3.20 8.15 16.30
C ASP A 30 2.35 7.37 15.30
N ALA A 31 1.67 8.14 14.44
CA ALA A 31 0.78 7.58 13.44
C ALA A 31 1.69 6.70 12.61
N ALA A 32 1.72 5.42 12.96
CA ALA A 32 2.57 4.43 12.34
C ALA A 32 2.45 4.64 10.85
N LYS A 33 3.56 4.97 10.20
CA LYS A 33 3.60 5.34 8.79
C LYS A 33 2.90 4.23 8.00
N ARG A 34 1.70 4.52 7.51
CA ARG A 34 0.92 3.54 6.73
C ARG A 34 1.69 3.12 5.49
N LEU A 35 1.67 1.84 5.22
CA LEU A 35 2.28 1.27 4.01
C LEU A 35 1.68 1.96 2.77
N ARG A 36 2.50 2.32 1.79
CA ARG A 36 2.08 2.87 0.51
C ARG A 36 2.28 1.83 -0.57
N ILE A 37 1.18 1.31 -1.10
CA ILE A 37 1.14 0.16 -2.00
C ILE A 37 0.83 0.64 -3.41
N GLY A 38 1.79 0.51 -4.32
CA GLY A 38 1.59 0.76 -5.74
C GLY A 38 0.79 -0.36 -6.39
N ILE A 39 -0.11 -0.04 -7.32
CA ILE A 39 -0.80 -1.04 -8.15
C ILE A 39 -0.68 -0.67 -9.62
N THR A 40 -0.52 -1.68 -10.49
CA THR A 40 -0.34 -1.48 -11.93
C THR A 40 -1.65 -1.47 -12.69
N LEU A 41 -2.57 -2.36 -12.35
CA LEU A 41 -3.84 -2.52 -13.06
C LEU A 41 -5.02 -2.20 -12.14
N HIS A 42 -6.05 -1.58 -12.70
CA HIS A 42 -7.22 -1.13 -11.95
C HIS A 42 -7.95 -2.25 -11.16
N PRO A 43 -8.06 -3.49 -11.61
CA PRO A 43 -8.62 -4.58 -10.79
C PRO A 43 -7.87 -4.77 -9.47
N TYR A 44 -6.56 -4.62 -9.46
CA TYR A 44 -5.74 -4.75 -8.24
C TYR A 44 -5.96 -3.61 -7.24
N TYR A 45 -6.38 -2.42 -7.71
CA TYR A 45 -6.82 -1.38 -6.79
C TYR A 45 -7.93 -1.90 -5.88
N SER A 46 -8.95 -2.51 -6.47
CA SER A 46 -10.08 -3.05 -5.73
C SER A 46 -9.66 -4.16 -4.77
N TYR A 47 -8.79 -5.08 -5.22
CA TYR A 47 -8.30 -6.17 -4.39
C TYR A 47 -7.52 -5.65 -3.19
N VAL A 48 -6.50 -4.83 -3.43
CA VAL A 48 -5.64 -4.28 -2.38
C VAL A 48 -6.43 -3.41 -1.42
N ALA A 49 -7.29 -2.52 -1.92
CA ALA A 49 -8.10 -1.64 -1.07
C ALA A 49 -9.03 -2.42 -0.12
N ASN A 50 -9.61 -3.54 -0.59
CA ASN A 50 -10.44 -4.39 0.26
C ASN A 50 -9.62 -5.24 1.25
N ILE A 51 -8.40 -5.63 0.89
CA ILE A 51 -7.49 -6.34 1.80
C ILE A 51 -7.05 -5.43 2.94
N VAL A 52 -6.56 -4.23 2.62
CA VAL A 52 -5.88 -3.38 3.59
C VAL A 52 -6.82 -2.43 4.36
N GLY A 53 -8.01 -2.15 3.84
CA GLY A 53 -8.94 -1.20 4.46
C GLY A 53 -8.27 0.17 4.70
N ASP A 54 -8.24 0.60 5.95
CA ASP A 54 -7.62 1.85 6.40
C ASP A 54 -6.14 1.72 6.84
N LYS A 55 -5.57 0.49 6.79
CA LYS A 55 -4.21 0.20 7.30
C LYS A 55 -3.10 0.63 6.35
N ALA A 56 -3.40 0.77 5.06
CA ALA A 56 -2.44 1.17 4.05
C ALA A 56 -3.04 2.15 3.03
N GLU A 57 -2.19 2.83 2.28
CA GLU A 57 -2.57 3.70 1.16
C GLU A 57 -2.36 2.96 -0.15
N VAL A 58 -3.37 2.90 -1.01
CA VAL A 58 -3.27 2.30 -2.34
C VAL A 58 -3.06 3.37 -3.39
N VAL A 59 -1.96 3.26 -4.14
CA VAL A 59 -1.51 4.28 -5.10
C VAL A 59 -1.49 3.69 -6.52
N PRO A 60 -2.38 4.10 -7.43
CA PRO A 60 -2.30 3.71 -8.82
C PRO A 60 -1.02 4.23 -9.48
N LEU A 61 -0.28 3.35 -10.18
CA LEU A 61 0.91 3.74 -10.94
C LEU A 61 0.57 4.45 -12.24
N ILE A 62 -0.54 4.06 -12.87
CA ILE A 62 -1.04 4.72 -14.08
C ILE A 62 -2.37 5.42 -13.79
N PRO A 63 -2.66 6.54 -14.46
CA PRO A 63 -3.93 7.24 -14.29
C PRO A 63 -5.12 6.37 -14.73
N ALA A 64 -6.28 6.56 -14.09
CA ALA A 64 -7.51 5.89 -14.50
C ALA A 64 -7.88 6.23 -15.94
N GLY A 65 -8.42 5.24 -16.66
CA GLY A 65 -8.88 5.39 -18.05
C GLY A 65 -7.80 5.16 -19.11
N PHE A 66 -6.54 4.97 -18.75
CA PHE A 66 -5.51 4.58 -19.71
C PHE A 66 -5.59 3.08 -20.02
N ASN A 67 -5.28 2.75 -21.28
CA ASN A 67 -5.14 1.37 -21.73
C ASN A 67 -3.75 0.84 -21.31
N PRO A 68 -3.65 -0.14 -20.39
CA PRO A 68 -2.35 -0.65 -19.94
C PRO A 68 -1.54 -1.33 -21.05
N HIS A 69 -2.17 -1.89 -22.09
CA HIS A 69 -1.48 -2.51 -23.21
C HIS A 69 -0.64 -1.53 -24.05
N ALA A 70 -0.97 -0.25 -24.02
CA ALA A 70 -0.31 0.79 -24.79
C ALA A 70 0.19 1.94 -23.91
N TYR A 71 0.38 1.67 -22.61
CA TYR A 71 0.81 2.70 -21.70
C TYR A 71 2.31 2.96 -21.81
N GLU A 72 2.64 4.22 -22.06
CA GLU A 72 4.02 4.72 -22.04
C GLU A 72 4.22 5.56 -20.79
N PRO A 73 5.07 5.11 -19.83
CA PRO A 73 5.30 5.82 -18.57
C PRO A 73 5.90 7.21 -18.78
N ARG A 74 5.44 8.17 -18.00
CA ARG A 74 5.95 9.53 -17.94
C ARG A 74 6.91 9.68 -16.76
N ALA A 75 7.76 10.70 -16.78
CA ALA A 75 8.69 10.99 -15.71
C ALA A 75 7.99 11.18 -14.34
N GLU A 76 6.79 11.74 -14.33
CA GLU A 76 5.98 11.89 -13.12
C GLU A 76 5.48 10.56 -12.54
N ASP A 77 5.17 9.59 -13.39
CA ASP A 77 4.76 8.25 -12.96
C ASP A 77 5.94 7.48 -12.35
N ILE A 78 7.12 7.61 -12.96
CA ILE A 78 8.37 7.03 -12.44
C ILE A 78 8.72 7.60 -11.07
N LYS A 79 8.61 8.93 -10.89
CA LYS A 79 8.83 9.59 -9.60
C LYS A 79 7.90 9.08 -8.49
N ARG A 80 6.69 8.68 -8.84
CA ARG A 80 5.70 8.15 -7.87
C ARG A 80 6.20 6.92 -7.15
N ILE A 81 7.05 6.09 -7.81
CA ILE A 81 7.62 4.87 -7.24
C ILE A 81 8.50 5.16 -6.02
N SER A 82 9.22 6.28 -6.00
CA SER A 82 10.11 6.64 -4.89
C SER A 82 9.41 6.71 -3.53
N GLY A 83 8.11 7.02 -3.55
CA GLY A 83 7.27 7.11 -2.35
C GLY A 83 6.57 5.81 -1.96
N LEU A 84 6.76 4.71 -2.68
CA LEU A 84 6.08 3.44 -2.41
C LEU A 84 6.91 2.53 -1.52
N ASP A 85 6.24 1.70 -0.74
CA ASP A 85 6.86 0.68 0.10
C ASP A 85 6.80 -0.71 -0.55
N VAL A 86 5.84 -0.94 -1.46
CA VAL A 86 5.68 -2.17 -2.23
C VAL A 86 4.86 -1.89 -3.50
N ILE A 87 5.01 -2.72 -4.53
CA ILE A 87 4.21 -2.67 -5.76
C ILE A 87 3.55 -4.02 -5.99
N VAL A 88 2.26 -4.03 -6.33
CA VAL A 88 1.52 -5.21 -6.76
C VAL A 88 1.42 -5.21 -8.27
N LEU A 89 1.98 -6.25 -8.91
CA LEU A 89 1.96 -6.48 -10.35
C LEU A 89 1.00 -7.59 -10.73
N ASN A 90 0.49 -7.55 -11.95
CA ASN A 90 -0.09 -8.73 -12.60
C ASN A 90 0.98 -9.83 -12.80
N GLY A 91 2.14 -9.44 -13.33
CA GLY A 91 3.31 -10.32 -13.45
C GLY A 91 3.23 -11.35 -14.57
N VAL A 92 2.26 -11.25 -15.49
CA VAL A 92 2.08 -12.18 -16.62
C VAL A 92 1.84 -11.46 -17.95
N GLY A 93 2.62 -10.40 -18.18
CA GLY A 93 2.70 -9.73 -19.50
C GLY A 93 1.62 -8.70 -19.81
N HIS A 94 0.89 -8.18 -18.81
CA HIS A 94 -0.09 -7.12 -19.00
C HIS A 94 0.42 -5.75 -18.55
N ASP A 95 1.42 -5.73 -17.71
CA ASP A 95 1.98 -4.58 -17.03
C ASP A 95 3.51 -4.47 -17.13
N ASP A 96 4.08 -4.94 -18.23
CA ASP A 96 5.52 -4.90 -18.54
C ASP A 96 6.12 -3.48 -18.48
N PHE A 97 5.26 -2.45 -18.56
CA PHE A 97 5.69 -1.06 -18.36
C PHE A 97 6.20 -0.81 -16.93
N ALA A 98 5.71 -1.56 -15.94
CA ALA A 98 6.08 -1.38 -14.55
C ALA A 98 7.55 -1.73 -14.29
N ASP A 99 8.07 -2.76 -14.91
CA ASP A 99 9.49 -3.14 -14.79
C ASP A 99 10.40 -2.01 -15.25
N ARG A 100 10.04 -1.36 -16.37
CA ARG A 100 10.79 -0.21 -16.89
C ARG A 100 10.68 1.00 -15.95
N MET A 101 9.51 1.23 -15.34
CA MET A 101 9.31 2.30 -14.37
C MET A 101 10.14 2.07 -13.12
N ILE A 102 10.13 0.85 -12.59
CA ILE A 102 10.89 0.46 -11.39
C ILE A 102 12.39 0.63 -11.65
N ALA A 103 12.89 0.09 -12.76
CA ALA A 103 14.30 0.17 -13.13
C ALA A 103 14.80 1.62 -13.34
N ALA A 104 13.92 2.51 -13.83
CA ALA A 104 14.24 3.92 -14.05
C ALA A 104 13.98 4.82 -12.84
N SER A 105 13.42 4.29 -11.74
CA SER A 105 13.10 5.05 -10.55
C SER A 105 14.31 5.21 -9.62
N GLU A 106 14.19 6.12 -8.65
CA GLU A 106 15.18 6.25 -7.56
C GLU A 106 15.13 5.08 -6.55
N LYS A 107 14.18 4.15 -6.72
CA LYS A 107 13.97 2.99 -5.84
C LYS A 107 13.86 1.69 -6.65
N PRO A 108 14.91 1.29 -7.39
CA PRO A 108 14.86 0.12 -8.28
C PRO A 108 14.70 -1.22 -7.54
N ASN A 109 14.92 -1.23 -6.22
CA ASN A 109 14.76 -2.41 -5.36
C ASN A 109 13.48 -2.36 -4.51
N VAL A 110 12.47 -1.59 -4.91
CA VAL A 110 11.17 -1.61 -4.23
C VAL A 110 10.62 -3.05 -4.23
N PRO A 111 10.12 -3.55 -3.09
CA PRO A 111 9.49 -4.87 -3.03
C PRO A 111 8.36 -5.00 -4.05
N VAL A 112 8.26 -6.16 -4.68
CA VAL A 112 7.24 -6.48 -5.68
C VAL A 112 6.47 -7.72 -5.25
N ILE A 113 5.15 -7.66 -5.38
CA ILE A 113 4.23 -8.78 -5.21
C ILE A 113 3.64 -9.11 -6.58
N GLU A 114 3.99 -10.25 -7.14
CA GLU A 114 3.35 -10.76 -8.36
C GLU A 114 2.03 -11.44 -8.00
N ALA A 115 0.90 -10.82 -8.35
CA ALA A 115 -0.42 -11.31 -7.98
C ALA A 115 -0.69 -12.73 -8.50
N ASN A 116 -0.12 -13.07 -9.65
CA ASN A 116 -0.28 -14.39 -10.27
C ASN A 116 0.76 -15.42 -9.85
N GLU A 117 1.60 -15.15 -8.86
CA GLU A 117 2.53 -16.15 -8.36
C GLU A 117 1.77 -17.39 -7.82
N ASN A 118 2.10 -18.56 -8.36
CA ASN A 118 1.42 -19.83 -8.05
C ASN A 118 -0.09 -19.88 -8.38
N VAL A 119 -0.61 -18.95 -9.18
CA VAL A 119 -1.99 -19.00 -9.67
C VAL A 119 -2.04 -19.85 -10.95
N PRO A 120 -2.98 -20.82 -11.08
CA PRO A 120 -3.17 -21.56 -12.31
C PRO A 120 -3.50 -20.64 -13.48
N LEU A 121 -2.65 -20.64 -14.51
CA LEU A 121 -2.75 -19.77 -15.66
C LEU A 121 -3.37 -20.47 -16.87
N LEU A 122 -4.17 -19.74 -17.64
CA LEU A 122 -4.73 -20.23 -18.89
C LEU A 122 -3.84 -19.85 -20.07
N ALA A 123 -3.68 -20.75 -21.02
CA ALA A 123 -3.01 -20.44 -22.28
C ALA A 123 -3.81 -19.37 -23.06
N ALA A 124 -3.10 -18.44 -23.69
CA ALA A 124 -3.71 -17.54 -24.63
C ALA A 124 -4.22 -18.30 -25.86
N THR A 125 -5.34 -17.87 -26.41
CA THR A 125 -5.97 -18.45 -27.61
C THR A 125 -6.19 -17.38 -28.68
N GLY A 126 -6.50 -17.82 -29.91
CA GLY A 126 -6.82 -16.90 -31.01
C GLY A 126 -5.61 -16.12 -31.53
N VAL A 127 -5.79 -14.84 -31.79
CA VAL A 127 -4.77 -13.98 -32.38
C VAL A 127 -3.56 -13.80 -31.47
N ALA A 128 -3.78 -13.74 -30.16
CA ALA A 128 -2.72 -13.59 -29.17
C ALA A 128 -1.77 -14.80 -29.09
N ALA A 129 -2.22 -15.99 -29.52
CA ALA A 129 -1.41 -17.20 -29.54
C ALA A 129 -0.60 -17.39 -30.85
N ARG A 130 -0.77 -16.52 -31.83
CA ARG A 130 -0.10 -16.64 -33.15
C ARG A 130 1.35 -16.18 -33.05
N GLY A 131 2.29 -17.10 -33.25
CA GLY A 131 3.70 -16.78 -33.46
C GLY A 131 4.59 -16.73 -32.23
N ALA A 132 4.06 -16.90 -31.05
CA ALA A 132 4.85 -17.04 -29.81
C ALA A 132 4.54 -18.40 -29.18
N GLY A 133 5.50 -19.03 -28.52
CA GLY A 133 5.30 -20.29 -27.79
C GLY A 133 4.08 -20.28 -26.87
N LYS A 134 4.08 -21.01 -25.76
CA LYS A 134 2.96 -20.97 -24.79
C LYS A 134 2.82 -19.57 -24.17
N VAL A 135 1.97 -18.73 -24.78
CA VAL A 135 1.63 -17.40 -24.25
C VAL A 135 0.50 -17.58 -23.25
N VAL A 136 0.67 -16.99 -22.08
CA VAL A 136 -0.36 -16.95 -21.05
C VAL A 136 -1.35 -15.85 -21.35
N ASN A 137 -2.63 -16.07 -21.05
CA ASN A 137 -3.62 -15.01 -21.08
C ASN A 137 -3.43 -14.10 -19.87
N PRO A 138 -3.02 -12.83 -20.04
CA PRO A 138 -2.73 -11.95 -18.89
C PRO A 138 -3.98 -11.42 -18.19
N HIS A 139 -5.18 -11.62 -18.74
CA HIS A 139 -6.43 -11.14 -18.16
C HIS A 139 -6.97 -12.08 -17.08
N THR A 140 -6.10 -12.56 -16.21
CA THR A 140 -6.41 -13.54 -15.14
C THR A 140 -7.44 -13.03 -14.15
N PHE A 141 -7.50 -11.72 -13.92
CA PHE A 141 -8.47 -11.05 -13.05
C PHE A 141 -9.93 -11.13 -13.56
N LEU A 142 -10.17 -11.62 -14.77
CA LEU A 142 -11.52 -11.92 -15.28
C LEU A 142 -12.04 -13.29 -14.83
N SER A 143 -11.17 -14.15 -14.31
CA SER A 143 -11.53 -15.47 -13.78
C SER A 143 -11.77 -15.37 -12.27
N ILE A 144 -12.96 -15.75 -11.81
CA ILE A 144 -13.30 -15.74 -10.37
C ILE A 144 -12.32 -16.59 -9.56
N SER A 145 -12.01 -17.79 -10.02
CA SER A 145 -11.07 -18.69 -9.32
C SER A 145 -9.65 -18.12 -9.26
N ALA A 146 -9.18 -17.51 -10.36
CA ALA A 146 -7.89 -16.85 -10.36
C ALA A 146 -7.89 -15.59 -9.46
N SER A 147 -8.96 -14.80 -9.47
CA SER A 147 -9.10 -13.63 -8.59
C SER A 147 -9.05 -14.00 -7.11
N ILE A 148 -9.72 -15.10 -6.71
CA ILE A 148 -9.65 -15.60 -5.32
C ILE A 148 -8.19 -15.98 -4.96
N ALA A 149 -7.50 -16.68 -5.85
CA ALA A 149 -6.12 -17.07 -5.63
C ALA A 149 -5.19 -15.84 -5.56
N GLN A 150 -5.39 -14.85 -6.44
CA GLN A 150 -4.65 -13.58 -6.43
C GLN A 150 -4.86 -12.80 -5.14
N VAL A 151 -6.11 -12.63 -4.68
CA VAL A 151 -6.43 -11.94 -3.43
C VAL A 151 -5.72 -12.61 -2.24
N ASN A 152 -5.81 -13.94 -2.14
CA ASN A 152 -5.12 -14.69 -1.08
C ASN A 152 -3.58 -14.56 -1.16
N ASN A 153 -3.03 -14.53 -2.37
CA ASN A 153 -1.59 -14.34 -2.58
C ASN A 153 -1.16 -12.94 -2.12
N ILE A 154 -1.85 -11.90 -2.59
CA ILE A 154 -1.57 -10.51 -2.23
C ILE A 154 -1.68 -10.33 -0.71
N ALA A 155 -2.75 -10.80 -0.07
CA ALA A 155 -2.95 -10.70 1.37
C ALA A 155 -1.82 -11.37 2.16
N ARG A 156 -1.42 -12.57 1.75
CA ARG A 156 -0.30 -13.28 2.37
C ARG A 156 1.02 -12.53 2.27
N GLU A 157 1.34 -12.00 1.08
CA GLU A 157 2.60 -11.30 0.86
C GLU A 157 2.62 -9.93 1.56
N LEU A 158 1.50 -9.20 1.56
CA LEU A 158 1.37 -7.96 2.34
C LEU A 158 1.52 -8.22 3.84
N GLY A 159 0.96 -9.32 4.36
CA GLY A 159 1.11 -9.69 5.76
C GLY A 159 2.56 -10.01 6.18
N LYS A 160 3.43 -10.42 5.25
CA LYS A 160 4.87 -10.57 5.52
C LYS A 160 5.58 -9.22 5.62
N LEU A 161 5.15 -8.23 4.82
CA LEU A 161 5.74 -6.89 4.78
C LEU A 161 5.24 -6.00 5.91
N ASP A 162 4.04 -6.26 6.40
CA ASP A 162 3.36 -5.52 7.47
C ASP A 162 2.81 -6.50 8.52
N PRO A 163 3.68 -7.08 9.35
CA PRO A 163 3.29 -8.10 10.34
C PRO A 163 2.26 -7.61 11.35
N ASP A 164 2.28 -6.32 11.70
CA ASP A 164 1.37 -5.73 12.67
C ASP A 164 -0.09 -5.76 12.20
N ASN A 165 -0.31 -5.68 10.88
CA ASN A 165 -1.62 -5.71 10.25
C ASN A 165 -1.93 -7.05 9.55
N ALA A 166 -1.02 -8.03 9.57
CA ALA A 166 -1.15 -9.30 8.85
C ALA A 166 -2.44 -10.09 9.17
N ARG A 167 -2.99 -9.91 10.37
CA ARG A 167 -4.26 -10.56 10.77
C ARG A 167 -5.50 -9.87 10.21
N THR A 168 -5.35 -8.64 9.76
CA THR A 168 -6.42 -7.84 9.14
C THR A 168 -6.50 -8.16 7.65
N TYR A 169 -5.35 -8.34 7.02
CA TYR A 169 -5.20 -8.72 5.63
C TYR A 169 -5.66 -10.15 5.37
#